data_afe5806147651a3017abc82071f01f2c
#
_entry.id   afe5806147651a3017abc82071f01f2c
#
_cell.length_a   1.000
_cell.length_b   1.000
_cell.length_c   1.000
_cell.angle_alpha   90.00
_cell.angle_beta   90.00
_cell.angle_gamma   90.00
#
_symmetry.space_group_name_H-M   'P 1'
#
loop_
_entity.id
_entity.type
_entity.pdbx_description
1 polymer ?
#
loop_
_entity_poly.entity_id
_entity_poly.type
_entity_poly.pdbx_seq_one_letter_code
_entity_poly.pdbx_strand_id
1 'polypeptide(L)'
;MYQLEEISFMYLLVLLPILFLIFIINKNWQRTIKKKYFDSNTIEYLSPEISNKKPFLKFLIKSIAIILLVFALVNPKIGTELKTVKREGVDLVFAVDVSKSMLAEDIAPNRIIKSKRIVSEIFDKLGSDRVGIIAYASTAIPVLPITTDFSSARMFLESLNTDMLSSQGTSIGEAIRLSKNYYDDDNQTNRVLCIISDGEDHESENINVSSIVGL
;
A
#
# COMPACT_ATOMS: atom_id res chain seq x y z
N MET A 1 6.67 -7.08 -14.08
CA MET A 1 6.60 -6.48 -15.43
C MET A 1 7.61 -5.36 -15.54
N TYR A 2 8.36 -5.27 -16.65
CA TYR A 2 9.22 -4.12 -16.90
C TYR A 2 8.33 -2.97 -17.37
N GLN A 3 8.38 -1.85 -16.67
CA GLN A 3 7.69 -0.62 -17.08
C GLN A 3 8.74 0.38 -17.52
N LEU A 4 8.55 0.91 -18.73
CA LEU A 4 9.33 2.02 -19.27
C LEU A 4 8.58 3.30 -18.86
N GLU A 5 9.21 4.16 -18.06
CA GLU A 5 8.54 5.35 -17.52
C GLU A 5 8.29 6.39 -18.65
N GLU A 6 9.23 6.52 -19.55
CA GLU A 6 9.19 7.55 -20.59
C GLU A 6 9.50 6.96 -21.99
N ILE A 7 8.49 6.32 -22.57
CA ILE A 7 8.59 5.71 -23.92
C ILE A 7 8.89 6.76 -25.01
N SER A 8 8.51 8.02 -24.78
CA SER A 8 8.74 9.12 -25.70
C SER A 8 10.20 9.31 -26.10
N PHE A 9 11.15 9.01 -25.20
CA PHE A 9 12.58 9.11 -25.50
C PHE A 9 13.10 8.04 -26.46
N MET A 10 12.35 6.96 -26.72
CA MET A 10 12.72 5.98 -27.76
C MET A 10 12.76 6.60 -29.17
N TYR A 11 12.00 7.69 -29.42
CA TYR A 11 12.07 8.38 -30.70
C TYR A 11 13.45 9.00 -30.97
N LEU A 12 14.27 9.26 -29.95
CA LEU A 12 15.66 9.71 -30.10
C LEU A 12 16.54 8.68 -30.83
N LEU A 13 16.16 7.40 -30.86
CA LEU A 13 16.85 6.37 -31.62
C LEU A 13 16.82 6.66 -33.14
N VAL A 14 15.86 7.45 -33.66
CA VAL A 14 15.78 7.90 -35.04
C VAL A 14 16.98 8.79 -35.39
N LEU A 15 17.66 9.36 -34.39
CA LEU A 15 18.89 10.13 -34.62
C LEU A 15 20.06 9.26 -35.15
N LEU A 16 20.09 7.96 -34.83
CA LEU A 16 21.14 7.05 -35.25
C LEU A 16 21.22 6.87 -36.79
N PRO A 17 20.11 6.55 -37.49
CA PRO A 17 20.16 6.46 -38.95
C PRO A 17 20.52 7.81 -39.63
N ILE A 18 20.10 8.93 -39.05
CA ILE A 18 20.47 10.27 -39.56
C ILE A 18 21.98 10.47 -39.41
N LEU A 19 22.55 10.19 -38.26
CA LEU A 19 24.01 10.27 -38.03
C LEU A 19 24.78 9.31 -38.95
N PHE A 20 24.26 8.11 -39.22
CA PHE A 20 24.86 7.16 -40.14
C PHE A 20 24.86 7.70 -41.55
N LEU A 21 23.79 8.31 -42.00
CA LEU A 21 23.66 8.93 -43.30
C LEU A 21 24.66 10.09 -43.48
N ILE A 22 24.77 10.97 -42.48
CA ILE A 22 25.76 12.05 -42.44
C ILE A 22 27.19 11.49 -42.49
N PHE A 23 27.47 10.40 -41.77
CA PHE A 23 28.76 9.74 -41.79
C PHE A 23 29.13 9.23 -43.20
N ILE A 24 28.18 8.59 -43.90
CA ILE A 24 28.40 8.10 -45.29
C ILE A 24 28.65 9.25 -46.24
N ILE A 25 27.83 10.31 -46.17
CA ILE A 25 27.99 11.50 -47.04
C ILE A 25 29.36 12.11 -46.80
N ASN A 26 29.75 12.33 -45.56
CA ASN A 26 31.04 12.92 -45.23
C ASN A 26 32.21 12.04 -45.69
N LYS A 27 32.12 10.72 -45.52
CA LYS A 27 33.14 9.77 -46.00
C LYS A 27 33.27 9.79 -47.53
N ASN A 28 32.14 9.82 -48.23
CA ASN A 28 32.14 9.88 -49.70
C ASN A 28 32.68 11.23 -50.20
N TRP A 29 32.29 12.33 -49.59
CA TRP A 29 32.77 13.67 -49.88
C TRP A 29 34.28 13.78 -49.68
N GLN A 30 34.81 13.32 -48.57
CA GLN A 30 36.25 13.27 -48.30
C GLN A 30 37.02 12.43 -49.37
N ARG A 31 36.42 11.28 -49.79
CA ARG A 31 37.01 10.45 -50.85
C ARG A 31 37.05 11.19 -52.20
N THR A 32 35.98 11.91 -52.52
CA THR A 32 35.89 12.66 -53.77
C THR A 32 36.88 13.82 -53.78
N ILE A 33 36.99 14.56 -52.68
CA ILE A 33 37.97 15.65 -52.57
C ILE A 33 39.39 15.13 -52.67
N LYS A 34 39.72 14.04 -51.94
CA LYS A 34 41.05 13.43 -52.01
C LYS A 34 41.42 13.02 -53.45
N LYS A 35 40.51 12.43 -54.20
CA LYS A 35 40.73 12.03 -55.60
C LYS A 35 40.86 13.22 -56.55
N LYS A 36 40.14 14.33 -56.26
CA LYS A 36 40.08 15.49 -57.21
C LYS A 36 41.25 16.44 -57.00
N TYR A 37 41.75 16.62 -55.79
CA TYR A 37 42.73 17.66 -55.50
C TYR A 37 44.10 17.16 -55.04
N PHE A 38 44.23 15.86 -54.78
CA PHE A 38 45.50 15.30 -54.30
C PHE A 38 45.90 14.08 -55.16
N ASP A 39 47.15 14.06 -55.58
CA ASP A 39 47.77 12.88 -56.20
C ASP A 39 48.05 11.83 -55.06
N SER A 40 47.83 10.54 -55.34
CA SER A 40 47.95 9.46 -54.40
C SER A 40 49.30 9.43 -53.69
N ASN A 41 50.39 9.71 -54.44
CA ASN A 41 51.73 9.70 -53.86
C ASN A 41 52.00 10.85 -52.91
N THR A 42 51.37 12.01 -53.12
CA THR A 42 51.53 13.20 -52.27
C THR A 42 50.83 13.04 -50.92
N ILE A 43 49.68 12.33 -50.86
CA ILE A 43 48.95 12.08 -49.62
C ILE A 43 49.73 11.12 -48.71
N GLU A 44 50.34 10.09 -49.30
CA GLU A 44 51.10 9.08 -48.55
C GLU A 44 52.36 9.69 -47.91
N TYR A 45 53.00 10.63 -48.62
CA TYR A 45 54.18 11.32 -48.10
C TYR A 45 53.85 12.37 -47.01
N LEU A 46 52.74 13.11 -47.18
CA LEU A 46 52.34 14.18 -46.26
C LEU A 46 51.64 13.66 -44.97
N SER A 47 51.09 12.47 -45.01
CA SER A 47 50.31 11.97 -43.90
C SER A 47 50.40 10.44 -43.78
N PRO A 48 51.55 9.90 -43.38
CA PRO A 48 51.78 8.45 -43.29
C PRO A 48 50.92 7.76 -42.22
N GLU A 49 50.35 8.51 -41.27
CA GLU A 49 49.56 7.97 -40.16
C GLU A 49 48.02 8.04 -40.35
N ILE A 50 47.53 8.36 -41.56
CA ILE A 50 46.06 8.38 -41.81
C ILE A 50 45.51 6.96 -41.81
N SER A 51 44.99 6.54 -40.66
CA SER A 51 44.30 5.27 -40.54
C SER A 51 42.86 5.38 -41.06
N ASN A 52 42.50 4.57 -42.03
CA ASN A 52 41.14 4.47 -42.57
C ASN A 52 40.14 3.89 -41.55
N LYS A 53 40.61 3.31 -40.47
CA LYS A 53 39.78 2.70 -39.39
C LYS A 53 39.38 3.71 -38.32
N LYS A 54 40.18 4.74 -38.05
CA LYS A 54 39.93 5.74 -36.98
C LYS A 54 38.59 6.47 -37.14
N PRO A 55 38.13 6.94 -38.30
CA PRO A 55 36.83 7.61 -38.41
C PRO A 55 35.65 6.67 -38.18
N PHE A 56 35.76 5.40 -38.56
CA PHE A 56 34.74 4.40 -38.26
C PHE A 56 34.67 4.10 -36.78
N LEU A 57 35.79 3.94 -36.08
CA LEU A 57 35.84 3.71 -34.64
C LEU A 57 35.24 4.89 -33.87
N LYS A 58 35.56 6.15 -34.28
CA LYS A 58 34.94 7.35 -33.69
C LYS A 58 33.43 7.38 -33.88
N PHE A 59 32.93 6.96 -35.01
CA PHE A 59 31.48 6.86 -35.27
C PHE A 59 30.84 5.80 -34.38
N LEU A 60 31.45 4.63 -34.26
CA LEU A 60 30.95 3.52 -33.42
C LEU A 60 30.85 3.93 -31.95
N ILE A 61 31.89 4.58 -31.41
CA ILE A 61 31.89 5.05 -30.01
C ILE A 61 30.76 6.08 -29.80
N LYS A 62 30.60 7.04 -30.75
CA LYS A 62 29.50 8.03 -30.63
C LYS A 62 28.12 7.37 -30.71
N SER A 63 27.94 6.38 -31.56
CA SER A 63 26.66 5.64 -31.65
C SER A 63 26.34 4.88 -30.39
N ILE A 64 27.32 4.20 -29.77
CA ILE A 64 27.16 3.49 -28.51
C ILE A 64 26.84 4.50 -27.40
N ALA A 65 27.51 5.64 -27.33
CA ALA A 65 27.24 6.66 -26.34
C ALA A 65 25.79 7.19 -26.41
N ILE A 66 25.26 7.40 -27.63
CA ILE A 66 23.88 7.82 -27.84
C ILE A 66 22.88 6.73 -27.40
N ILE A 67 23.15 5.46 -27.73
CA ILE A 67 22.30 4.35 -27.31
C ILE A 67 22.22 4.26 -25.79
N LEU A 68 23.38 4.35 -25.11
CA LEU A 68 23.45 4.31 -23.65
C LEU A 68 22.74 5.52 -23.03
N LEU A 69 22.85 6.70 -23.66
CA LEU A 69 22.16 7.90 -23.19
C LEU A 69 20.65 7.76 -23.32
N VAL A 70 20.16 7.25 -24.45
CA VAL A 70 18.72 6.97 -24.64
C VAL A 70 18.22 5.94 -23.62
N PHE A 71 19.01 4.88 -23.40
CA PHE A 71 18.67 3.87 -22.41
C PHE A 71 18.58 4.43 -20.99
N ALA A 72 19.49 5.35 -20.64
CA ALA A 72 19.44 6.05 -19.35
C ALA A 72 18.22 6.98 -19.21
N LEU A 73 17.83 7.66 -20.31
CA LEU A 73 16.65 8.56 -20.31
C LEU A 73 15.32 7.80 -20.23
N VAL A 74 15.24 6.62 -20.83
CA VAL A 74 14.03 5.76 -20.78
C VAL A 74 13.77 5.24 -19.36
N ASN A 75 14.79 5.26 -18.48
CA ASN A 75 14.69 4.89 -17.06
C ASN A 75 13.87 3.60 -16.84
N PRO A 76 14.35 2.42 -17.26
CA PRO A 76 13.62 1.18 -17.09
C PRO A 76 13.48 0.87 -15.60
N LYS A 77 12.26 1.00 -15.07
CA LYS A 77 11.93 0.63 -13.69
C LYS A 77 11.49 -0.84 -13.65
N ILE A 78 12.06 -1.59 -12.74
CA ILE A 78 11.50 -2.88 -12.34
C ILE A 78 10.37 -2.54 -11.39
N GLY A 79 9.14 -2.45 -11.92
CA GLY A 79 7.96 -2.19 -11.12
C GLY A 79 7.76 -3.37 -10.15
N THR A 80 7.84 -3.12 -8.86
CA THR A 80 7.16 -3.92 -7.87
C THR A 80 5.67 -3.74 -8.14
N GLU A 81 5.00 -4.75 -8.66
CA GLU A 81 3.54 -4.78 -8.65
C GLU A 81 3.14 -4.60 -7.19
N LEU A 82 2.38 -3.56 -6.91
CA LEU A 82 1.61 -3.51 -5.68
C LEU A 82 0.61 -4.68 -5.78
N LYS A 83 1.07 -5.87 -5.38
CA LYS A 83 0.12 -6.94 -5.07
C LYS A 83 -0.69 -6.41 -3.91
N THR A 84 -1.94 -6.11 -4.16
CA THR A 84 -2.94 -6.01 -3.10
C THR A 84 -2.86 -7.35 -2.38
N VAL A 85 -2.15 -7.37 -1.26
CA VAL A 85 -2.15 -8.52 -0.36
C VAL A 85 -3.56 -8.57 0.18
N LYS A 86 -4.36 -9.49 -0.37
CA LYS A 86 -5.68 -9.79 0.19
C LYS A 86 -5.41 -10.25 1.61
N ARG A 87 -5.73 -9.40 2.60
CA ARG A 87 -5.62 -9.79 4.00
C ARG A 87 -6.69 -10.84 4.25
N GLU A 88 -6.28 -12.03 4.65
CA GLU A 88 -7.19 -13.11 5.05
C GLU A 88 -7.60 -12.99 6.53
N GLY A 89 -7.36 -11.83 7.15
CA GLY A 89 -7.74 -11.56 8.54
C GLY A 89 -9.21 -11.19 8.70
N VAL A 90 -9.70 -11.28 9.93
CA VAL A 90 -11.06 -10.92 10.35
C VAL A 90 -11.01 -9.57 11.07
N ASP A 91 -12.05 -8.75 10.85
CA ASP A 91 -12.25 -7.51 11.59
C ASP A 91 -13.19 -7.81 12.80
N LEU A 92 -12.59 -7.82 14.00
CA LEU A 92 -13.33 -8.08 15.22
C LEU A 92 -13.60 -6.77 15.98
N VAL A 93 -14.87 -6.46 16.21
CA VAL A 93 -15.26 -5.35 17.07
C VAL A 93 -15.79 -5.93 18.39
N PHE A 94 -15.18 -5.52 19.50
CA PHE A 94 -15.60 -5.90 20.85
C PHE A 94 -16.46 -4.80 21.44
N ALA A 95 -17.76 -5.08 21.62
CA ALA A 95 -18.66 -4.21 22.34
C ALA A 95 -18.74 -4.69 23.80
N VAL A 96 -18.18 -3.88 24.69
CA VAL A 96 -18.09 -4.21 26.13
C VAL A 96 -19.10 -3.39 26.91
N ASP A 97 -19.94 -4.08 27.66
CA ASP A 97 -20.89 -3.46 28.59
C ASP A 97 -20.14 -2.79 29.74
N VAL A 98 -20.41 -1.52 29.97
CA VAL A 98 -19.85 -0.72 31.05
C VAL A 98 -20.95 -0.19 32.00
N SER A 99 -22.13 -0.82 32.00
CA SER A 99 -23.20 -0.52 32.95
C SER A 99 -22.81 -0.86 34.39
N LYS A 100 -23.49 -0.28 35.35
CA LYS A 100 -23.18 -0.53 36.78
C LYS A 100 -23.42 -1.96 37.21
N SER A 101 -24.31 -2.72 36.57
CA SER A 101 -24.52 -4.15 36.80
C SER A 101 -23.23 -4.96 36.61
N MET A 102 -22.32 -4.50 35.73
CA MET A 102 -21.00 -5.13 35.52
C MET A 102 -20.05 -5.01 36.71
N LEU A 103 -20.38 -4.25 37.77
CA LEU A 103 -19.64 -4.22 39.03
C LEU A 103 -20.00 -5.38 39.97
N ALA A 104 -20.99 -6.18 39.61
CA ALA A 104 -21.39 -7.33 40.44
C ALA A 104 -20.21 -8.30 40.64
N GLU A 105 -20.04 -8.79 41.88
CA GLU A 105 -18.94 -9.65 42.29
C GLU A 105 -19.34 -11.14 42.36
N ASP A 106 -20.42 -11.51 41.68
CA ASP A 106 -20.85 -12.92 41.53
C ASP A 106 -19.81 -13.75 40.77
N ILE A 107 -18.98 -13.08 39.97
CA ILE A 107 -17.82 -13.66 39.29
C ILE A 107 -16.57 -12.87 39.73
N ALA A 108 -15.63 -13.54 40.40
CA ALA A 108 -14.43 -12.87 40.92
C ALA A 108 -13.51 -12.35 39.83
N PRO A 109 -12.95 -11.14 39.95
CA PRO A 109 -13.18 -10.14 41.01
C PRO A 109 -14.48 -9.35 40.83
N ASN A 110 -14.92 -9.08 39.60
CA ASN A 110 -16.22 -8.60 39.15
C ASN A 110 -16.41 -8.86 37.67
N ARG A 111 -17.62 -8.66 37.15
CA ARG A 111 -17.96 -8.97 35.74
C ARG A 111 -17.13 -8.18 34.75
N ILE A 112 -16.92 -6.86 34.97
CA ILE A 112 -16.17 -6.03 34.02
C ILE A 112 -14.68 -6.41 33.94
N ILE A 113 -14.05 -6.70 35.08
CA ILE A 113 -12.63 -7.14 35.08
C ILE A 113 -12.51 -8.50 34.40
N LYS A 114 -13.47 -9.40 34.66
CA LYS A 114 -13.48 -10.70 34.01
C LYS A 114 -13.65 -10.59 32.49
N SER A 115 -14.54 -9.70 32.03
CA SER A 115 -14.76 -9.42 30.61
C SER A 115 -13.50 -8.89 29.93
N LYS A 116 -12.82 -7.92 30.54
CA LYS A 116 -11.53 -7.40 30.04
C LYS A 116 -10.49 -8.51 29.90
N ARG A 117 -10.40 -9.37 30.91
CA ARG A 117 -9.46 -10.49 30.88
C ARG A 117 -9.74 -11.45 29.73
N ILE A 118 -11.00 -11.80 29.50
CA ILE A 118 -11.41 -12.68 28.39
C ILE A 118 -11.04 -12.05 27.05
N VAL A 119 -11.35 -10.77 26.85
CA VAL A 119 -10.99 -10.05 25.61
C VAL A 119 -9.47 -10.02 25.42
N SER A 120 -8.71 -9.76 26.49
CA SER A 120 -7.25 -9.77 26.44
C SER A 120 -6.68 -11.14 26.05
N GLU A 121 -7.26 -12.23 26.58
CA GLU A 121 -6.87 -13.60 26.22
C GLU A 121 -7.22 -13.93 24.75
N ILE A 122 -8.29 -13.35 24.21
CA ILE A 122 -8.61 -13.46 22.78
C ILE A 122 -7.55 -12.76 21.96
N PHE A 123 -7.13 -11.54 22.34
CA PHE A 123 -6.07 -10.80 21.60
C PHE A 123 -4.77 -11.60 21.48
N ASP A 124 -4.44 -12.44 22.49
CA ASP A 124 -3.25 -13.31 22.44
C ASP A 124 -3.32 -14.40 21.36
N LYS A 125 -4.51 -14.72 20.90
CA LYS A 125 -4.76 -15.78 19.91
C LYS A 125 -4.95 -15.25 18.50
N LEU A 126 -5.10 -13.92 18.36
CA LEU A 126 -5.27 -13.27 17.07
C LEU A 126 -3.90 -13.08 16.38
N GLY A 127 -3.86 -13.30 15.08
CA GLY A 127 -2.64 -13.19 14.27
C GLY A 127 -2.66 -11.96 13.36
N SER A 128 -3.23 -12.12 12.17
CA SER A 128 -3.33 -11.06 11.15
C SER A 128 -4.65 -10.28 11.22
N ASP A 129 -5.44 -10.51 12.27
CA ASP A 129 -6.74 -9.91 12.46
C ASP A 129 -6.62 -8.45 12.92
N ARG A 130 -7.72 -7.71 12.81
CA ARG A 130 -7.84 -6.34 13.31
C ARG A 130 -8.88 -6.30 14.42
N VAL A 131 -8.67 -5.43 15.40
CA VAL A 131 -9.58 -5.30 16.54
C VAL A 131 -10.04 -3.85 16.72
N GLY A 132 -11.30 -3.68 17.08
CA GLY A 132 -11.89 -2.42 17.51
C GLY A 132 -12.60 -2.60 18.85
N ILE A 133 -12.78 -1.53 19.62
CA ILE A 133 -13.44 -1.56 20.93
C ILE A 133 -14.52 -0.49 20.98
N ILE A 134 -15.70 -0.91 21.41
CA ILE A 134 -16.87 -0.06 21.72
C ILE A 134 -17.21 -0.28 23.21
N ALA A 135 -17.43 0.80 23.93
CA ALA A 135 -18.06 0.75 25.24
C ALA A 135 -19.54 1.12 25.11
N TYR A 136 -20.40 0.36 25.74
CA TYR A 136 -21.82 0.65 25.70
C TYR A 136 -22.51 0.45 27.07
N ALA A 137 -23.60 1.18 27.25
CA ALA A 137 -24.59 1.03 28.32
C ALA A 137 -25.95 1.39 27.68
N SER A 138 -26.68 2.41 28.16
CA SER A 138 -27.85 2.92 27.42
C SER A 138 -27.49 3.62 26.09
N THR A 139 -26.25 4.05 25.95
CA THR A 139 -25.66 4.61 24.71
C THR A 139 -24.36 3.90 24.40
N ALA A 140 -23.89 3.98 23.16
CA ALA A 140 -22.61 3.41 22.76
C ALA A 140 -21.62 4.51 22.35
N ILE A 141 -20.38 4.36 22.77
CA ILE A 141 -19.27 5.25 22.40
C ILE A 141 -18.11 4.48 21.76
N PRO A 142 -17.46 5.06 20.75
CA PRO A 142 -16.26 4.50 20.18
C PRO A 142 -15.08 4.70 21.16
N VAL A 143 -14.35 3.62 21.46
CA VAL A 143 -13.17 3.65 22.35
C VAL A 143 -11.90 3.49 21.54
N LEU A 144 -11.87 2.51 20.63
CA LEU A 144 -10.73 2.26 19.76
C LEU A 144 -11.22 1.90 18.36
N PRO A 145 -10.84 2.63 17.31
CA PRO A 145 -11.13 2.25 15.94
C PRO A 145 -10.38 0.97 15.56
N ILE A 146 -10.78 0.32 14.47
CA ILE A 146 -10.17 -0.93 14.01
C ILE A 146 -8.67 -0.74 13.75
N THR A 147 -7.84 -1.53 14.45
CA THR A 147 -6.39 -1.50 14.38
C THR A 147 -5.77 -2.89 14.42
N THR A 148 -4.54 -3.01 13.96
CA THR A 148 -3.67 -4.19 14.13
C THR A 148 -2.77 -4.07 15.35
N ASP A 149 -2.79 -2.93 16.05
CA ASP A 149 -1.97 -2.70 17.25
C ASP A 149 -2.67 -3.24 18.50
N PHE A 150 -2.37 -4.48 18.84
CA PHE A 150 -2.91 -5.13 20.03
C PHE A 150 -2.39 -4.51 21.34
N SER A 151 -1.24 -3.83 21.33
CA SER A 151 -0.71 -3.15 22.52
C SER A 151 -1.60 -1.97 22.89
N SER A 152 -1.92 -1.13 21.91
CA SER A 152 -2.89 -0.05 22.08
C SER A 152 -4.27 -0.60 22.45
N ALA A 153 -4.71 -1.70 21.82
CA ALA A 153 -6.00 -2.30 22.11
C ALA A 153 -6.11 -2.75 23.59
N ARG A 154 -5.06 -3.33 24.15
CA ARG A 154 -5.02 -3.70 25.59
C ARG A 154 -5.07 -2.47 26.49
N MET A 155 -4.34 -1.42 26.17
CA MET A 155 -4.33 -0.19 26.93
C MET A 155 -5.75 0.45 26.99
N PHE A 156 -6.42 0.52 25.84
CA PHE A 156 -7.80 1.02 25.80
C PHE A 156 -8.79 0.11 26.48
N LEU A 157 -8.64 -1.21 26.37
CA LEU A 157 -9.46 -2.19 27.08
C LEU A 157 -9.35 -2.03 28.58
N GLU A 158 -8.13 -1.86 29.09
CA GLU A 158 -7.90 -1.65 30.55
C GLU A 158 -8.49 -0.32 31.05
N SER A 159 -8.53 0.71 30.20
CA SER A 159 -9.10 2.02 30.56
C SER A 159 -10.64 2.00 30.73
N LEU A 160 -11.32 0.97 30.20
CA LEU A 160 -12.78 0.87 30.34
C LEU A 160 -13.19 0.87 31.84
N ASN A 161 -14.20 1.64 32.17
CA ASN A 161 -14.79 1.66 33.50
C ASN A 161 -16.28 2.03 33.41
N THR A 162 -17.02 1.76 34.47
CA THR A 162 -18.47 2.00 34.53
C THR A 162 -18.85 3.48 34.62
N ASP A 163 -17.90 4.38 34.85
CA ASP A 163 -18.13 5.82 34.96
C ASP A 163 -17.94 6.54 33.60
N MET A 164 -17.57 5.79 32.56
CA MET A 164 -17.36 6.38 31.20
C MET A 164 -18.67 6.89 30.59
N LEU A 165 -19.80 6.28 30.94
CA LEU A 165 -21.11 6.65 30.43
C LEU A 165 -22.00 7.13 31.59
N SER A 166 -22.53 8.33 31.45
CA SER A 166 -23.40 8.93 32.49
C SER A 166 -24.81 8.35 32.48
N SER A 167 -25.28 7.85 31.35
CA SER A 167 -26.59 7.21 31.26
C SER A 167 -26.48 5.71 31.58
N GLN A 168 -27.29 5.27 32.53
CA GLN A 168 -27.34 3.89 32.97
C GLN A 168 -28.43 3.11 32.21
N GLY A 169 -28.24 1.85 32.02
CA GLY A 169 -29.09 0.94 31.26
C GLY A 169 -28.22 0.12 30.31
N THR A 170 -28.80 -0.81 29.57
CA THR A 170 -28.09 -1.65 28.62
C THR A 170 -28.88 -1.65 27.31
N SER A 171 -28.30 -1.08 26.24
CA SER A 171 -28.88 -1.05 24.92
C SER A 171 -27.93 -1.74 23.94
N ILE A 172 -28.17 -3.01 23.66
CA ILE A 172 -27.41 -3.79 22.68
C ILE A 172 -27.57 -3.19 21.25
N GLY A 173 -28.76 -2.61 20.98
CA GLY A 173 -29.05 -1.98 19.69
C GLY A 173 -28.11 -0.84 19.33
N GLU A 174 -27.76 -0.01 20.30
CA GLU A 174 -26.81 1.08 20.09
C GLU A 174 -25.39 0.56 19.78
N ALA A 175 -24.94 -0.50 20.48
CA ALA A 175 -23.67 -1.13 20.19
C ALA A 175 -23.61 -1.70 18.77
N ILE A 176 -24.68 -2.38 18.31
CA ILE A 176 -24.79 -2.90 16.95
C ILE A 176 -24.82 -1.77 15.93
N ARG A 177 -25.57 -0.69 16.18
CA ARG A 177 -25.65 0.46 15.28
C ARG A 177 -24.30 1.13 15.11
N LEU A 178 -23.56 1.34 16.22
CA LEU A 178 -22.25 1.95 16.20
C LEU A 178 -21.23 1.05 15.51
N SER A 179 -21.30 -0.27 15.69
CA SER A 179 -20.36 -1.22 15.09
C SER A 179 -20.35 -1.16 13.55
N LYS A 180 -21.48 -0.85 12.92
CA LYS A 180 -21.54 -0.68 11.45
C LYS A 180 -20.57 0.39 10.96
N ASN A 181 -20.39 1.47 11.72
CA ASN A 181 -19.50 2.56 11.35
C ASN A 181 -18.01 2.23 11.54
N TYR A 182 -17.73 1.10 12.17
CA TYR A 182 -16.35 0.64 12.39
C TYR A 182 -15.77 -0.10 11.17
N TYR A 183 -16.64 -0.73 10.40
CA TYR A 183 -16.20 -1.55 9.28
C TYR A 183 -16.05 -0.70 8.02
N ASP A 184 -14.93 -0.87 7.35
CA ASP A 184 -14.59 -0.19 6.10
C ASP A 184 -15.23 -0.94 4.93
N ASP A 185 -16.06 -0.29 4.12
CA ASP A 185 -16.78 -0.95 3.02
C ASP A 185 -15.85 -1.45 1.90
N ASP A 186 -14.65 -0.89 1.79
CA ASP A 186 -13.68 -1.24 0.74
C ASP A 186 -12.86 -2.51 1.08
N ASN A 187 -12.91 -3.01 2.29
CA ASN A 187 -12.15 -4.18 2.72
C ASN A 187 -12.99 -5.47 2.61
N GLN A 188 -12.54 -6.41 1.82
CA GLN A 188 -13.14 -7.76 1.67
C GLN A 188 -12.79 -8.68 2.85
N THR A 189 -12.73 -8.16 4.07
CA THR A 189 -12.46 -8.94 5.28
C THR A 189 -13.78 -9.41 5.91
N ASN A 190 -13.77 -10.57 6.55
CA ASN A 190 -14.90 -11.02 7.35
C ASN A 190 -15.07 -10.09 8.55
N ARG A 191 -16.32 -9.77 8.90
CA ARG A 191 -16.69 -8.83 9.95
C ARG A 191 -17.36 -9.59 11.08
N VAL A 192 -16.87 -9.40 12.30
CA VAL A 192 -17.41 -10.06 13.48
C VAL A 192 -17.60 -9.04 14.62
N LEU A 193 -18.80 -8.99 15.16
CA LEU A 193 -19.10 -8.23 16.39
C LEU A 193 -19.20 -9.20 17.56
N CYS A 194 -18.36 -9.01 18.59
CA CYS A 194 -18.40 -9.73 19.84
C CYS A 194 -19.03 -8.82 20.90
N ILE A 195 -20.24 -9.16 21.36
CA ILE A 195 -20.93 -8.42 22.42
C ILE A 195 -20.66 -9.14 23.75
N ILE A 196 -20.24 -8.37 24.74
CA ILE A 196 -19.95 -8.84 26.09
C ILE A 196 -20.88 -8.09 27.03
N SER A 197 -21.85 -8.82 27.62
CA SER A 197 -22.91 -8.31 28.48
C SER A 197 -23.18 -9.31 29.56
N ASP A 198 -23.82 -8.87 30.63
CA ASP A 198 -24.37 -9.74 31.68
C ASP A 198 -25.77 -10.33 31.30
N GLY A 199 -26.27 -9.96 30.11
CA GLY A 199 -27.51 -10.48 29.56
C GLY A 199 -28.77 -9.68 29.95
N GLU A 200 -28.64 -8.58 30.70
CA GLU A 200 -29.74 -7.66 30.97
C GLU A 200 -29.88 -6.66 29.83
N ASP A 201 -30.96 -6.74 29.05
CA ASP A 201 -31.31 -5.75 28.00
C ASP A 201 -32.57 -4.99 28.48
N HIS A 202 -32.36 -3.74 28.85
CA HIS A 202 -33.44 -2.89 29.42
C HIS A 202 -34.21 -2.12 28.33
N GLU A 203 -33.76 -2.12 27.09
CA GLU A 203 -34.36 -1.41 25.98
C GLU A 203 -34.62 -2.37 24.80
N SER A 204 -35.33 -3.46 25.03
CA SER A 204 -35.77 -4.37 23.97
C SER A 204 -36.85 -3.73 23.07
N GLU A 205 -36.55 -2.64 22.40
CA GLU A 205 -37.24 -2.35 21.15
C GLU A 205 -36.83 -3.45 20.16
N ASN A 206 -37.83 -4.04 19.49
CA ASN A 206 -37.68 -5.08 18.48
C ASN A 206 -36.56 -4.74 17.48
N ILE A 207 -35.32 -5.03 17.84
CA ILE A 207 -34.18 -4.88 16.94
C ILE A 207 -34.34 -5.98 15.92
N ASN A 208 -34.83 -5.61 14.76
CA ASN A 208 -34.89 -6.52 13.64
C ASN A 208 -33.46 -6.76 13.14
N VAL A 209 -32.74 -7.68 13.84
CA VAL A 209 -31.33 -8.01 13.56
C VAL A 209 -31.12 -8.33 12.08
N SER A 210 -32.14 -8.86 11.40
CA SER A 210 -32.09 -9.13 9.97
C SER A 210 -31.97 -7.87 9.10
N SER A 211 -32.48 -6.71 9.55
CA SER A 211 -32.32 -5.42 8.84
C SER A 211 -30.94 -4.78 9.08
N ILE A 212 -30.23 -5.23 10.11
CA ILE A 212 -28.92 -4.71 10.51
C ILE A 212 -27.79 -5.55 9.87
N VAL A 213 -28.02 -6.85 9.69
CA VAL A 213 -27.09 -7.79 9.06
C VAL A 213 -27.27 -7.83 7.54
N GLY A 214 -28.05 -6.93 6.96
CA GLY A 214 -28.16 -6.76 5.49
C GLY A 214 -26.80 -6.42 4.88
N LEU A 215 -26.09 -7.46 4.51
CA LEU A 215 -24.95 -7.55 3.62
C LEU A 215 -25.40 -7.45 2.18
#